data_a0481fada0031f13da50ff06d11c02c1
#
_entry.id   a0481fada0031f13da50ff06d11c02c1
#
_cell.length_a   1.000
_cell.length_b   1.000
_cell.length_c   1.000
_cell.angle_alpha   90.00
_cell.angle_beta   90.00
_cell.angle_gamma   90.00
#
_symmetry.space_group_name_H-M   'P 1'
#
loop_
_entity.id
_entity.type
_entity.pdbx_description
1 polymer ?
#
loop_
_entity_poly.entity_id
_entity_poly.type
_entity_poly.pdbx_seq_one_letter_code
_entity_poly.pdbx_strand_id
1 'polypeptide(L)'
;MNRKERRRQSKLKRRDRGAGRDTPGGADGADPFVATALGQALTFLQAGNPKEAWALYRQVLSVQPYHPEALNLGGVAAFQSGHAKRGLKMLRAAVAAQPRYVDAHNNLGNMLKASGQHDEAEAAYERALEIEPGYVDAHYNLGIVFEARARPDRAEAAYRRAVELRPDFFAAWFNLGNALKTLGKFDKAMASYRRALEIEPDHAEAHNNLGSTLRELERFDEAEAAYRRALDIRPDFPDTYYNIGIVLQERNRLDEAVAAYEAALTIDSEHAGALVNLGYALQLSGRLDDAVAAYRRATAVAPHDIPGTHINLGDLYLQQGDPRAALRVCQAYLDARPGDSGVLAFQAIVFDELGERDELRALVDFDRLIRMTRVSAAQGFSGLAAFNAALAEHVLAHPSLVYAPASHATRHGKHSGELLVAPKGPVAVLEDVIREAVADYRRALPVDPGHPFLANRPKRYRLTAWAVVLQAQGHQIAHNHPSAWLSGVYYVMLPDIVRVTGQGQAGWIEFGQPPEHFHGSVEPEVRAFQPEEGLMLLFPSYLYHRTVPFENAGTRISIAFDVLPEG
;
A
#
# COMPACT_ATOMS: atom_id res chain seq x y z
N MET A 1 -1.21 -44.67 -39.48
CA MET A 1 -1.26 -44.97 -38.05
C MET A 1 0.15 -45.31 -37.54
N ASN A 2 0.72 -44.44 -36.70
CA ASN A 2 2.14 -44.42 -36.34
C ASN A 2 2.43 -45.51 -35.25
N ARG A 3 3.65 -46.05 -35.24
CA ARG A 3 4.11 -47.14 -34.37
C ARG A 3 3.87 -46.86 -32.85
N LYS A 4 3.73 -45.57 -32.46
CA LYS A 4 3.39 -45.13 -31.07
C LYS A 4 1.91 -45.36 -30.74
N GLU A 5 0.99 -45.22 -31.70
CA GLU A 5 -0.45 -45.45 -31.49
C GLU A 5 -0.77 -46.92 -31.39
N ARG A 6 -0.10 -47.81 -32.13
CA ARG A 6 -0.24 -49.27 -32.00
C ARG A 6 0.25 -49.77 -30.63
N ARG A 7 1.28 -49.18 -30.03
CA ARG A 7 1.73 -49.50 -28.69
C ARG A 7 0.79 -49.00 -27.59
N ARG A 8 0.08 -47.89 -27.83
CA ARG A 8 -0.93 -47.36 -26.90
C ARG A 8 -2.21 -48.23 -26.89
N GLN A 9 -2.66 -48.65 -28.07
CA GLN A 9 -3.82 -49.54 -28.20
C GLN A 9 -3.55 -50.96 -27.68
N SER A 10 -2.36 -51.47 -27.82
CA SER A 10 -1.99 -52.80 -27.25
C SER A 10 -1.88 -52.80 -25.72
N LYS A 11 -1.52 -51.65 -25.11
CA LYS A 11 -1.51 -51.48 -23.64
C LYS A 11 -2.95 -51.28 -23.09
N LEU A 12 -3.86 -50.66 -23.81
CA LEU A 12 -5.27 -50.53 -23.44
C LEU A 12 -5.99 -51.89 -23.53
N LYS A 13 -5.74 -52.69 -24.56
CA LYS A 13 -6.32 -54.04 -24.71
C LYS A 13 -5.79 -55.09 -23.71
N ARG A 14 -4.65 -54.85 -23.07
CA ARG A 14 -4.12 -55.71 -21.98
C ARG A 14 -4.71 -55.32 -20.61
N ARG A 15 -5.31 -54.14 -20.46
CA ARG A 15 -6.00 -53.71 -19.21
C ARG A 15 -7.40 -54.25 -19.09
N ASP A 16 -8.09 -54.51 -20.21
CA ASP A 16 -9.48 -55.00 -20.21
C ASP A 16 -9.63 -56.54 -20.12
N ARG A 17 -8.52 -57.29 -20.04
CA ARG A 17 -8.58 -58.76 -19.88
C ARG A 17 -8.24 -59.25 -18.48
N GLY A 18 -8.15 -58.37 -17.48
CA GLY A 18 -7.83 -58.69 -16.09
C GLY A 18 -8.98 -58.47 -15.10
N ALA A 19 -10.17 -58.08 -15.57
CA ALA A 19 -11.33 -57.84 -14.70
C ALA A 19 -12.34 -58.97 -14.84
N GLY A 20 -12.11 -60.03 -14.14
CA GLY A 20 -13.06 -61.12 -14.04
C GLY A 20 -12.53 -62.21 -13.14
N ARG A 21 -12.67 -62.05 -11.82
CA ARG A 21 -12.79 -63.14 -10.86
C ARG A 21 -13.07 -62.60 -9.45
N ASP A 22 -14.21 -63.03 -8.98
CA ASP A 22 -14.64 -63.32 -7.62
C ASP A 22 -14.63 -62.16 -6.60
N THR A 23 -15.79 -61.60 -6.38
CA THR A 23 -16.25 -61.11 -5.09
C THR A 23 -16.48 -62.27 -4.14
N PRO A 24 -15.79 -62.34 -3.02
CA PRO A 24 -16.40 -62.88 -1.81
C PRO A 24 -17.03 -61.70 -1.07
N GLY A 25 -18.32 -61.82 -0.86
CA GLY A 25 -19.04 -60.92 0.01
C GLY A 25 -18.61 -61.07 1.46
N GLY A 26 -18.76 -59.97 2.17
CA GLY A 26 -19.08 -60.01 3.59
C GLY A 26 -17.89 -59.84 4.52
N ALA A 27 -18.14 -58.90 5.42
CA ALA A 27 -17.58 -58.73 6.75
C ALA A 27 -16.48 -57.67 6.90
N ASP A 28 -16.87 -56.58 7.56
CA ASP A 28 -16.04 -55.69 8.37
C ASP A 28 -14.96 -56.45 9.14
N GLY A 29 -13.77 -56.45 8.59
CA GLY A 29 -12.56 -56.90 9.23
C GLY A 29 -11.49 -55.86 8.96
N ALA A 30 -11.57 -54.70 9.63
CA ALA A 30 -10.43 -53.78 9.67
C ALA A 30 -9.22 -54.59 10.16
N ASP A 31 -8.17 -54.65 9.35
CA ASP A 31 -6.90 -55.31 9.74
C ASP A 31 -6.49 -54.76 11.13
N PRO A 32 -6.46 -55.61 12.19
CA PRO A 32 -6.17 -55.15 13.55
C PRO A 32 -4.84 -54.42 13.65
N PHE A 33 -3.89 -54.77 12.79
CA PHE A 33 -2.62 -54.03 12.68
C PHE A 33 -2.83 -52.62 12.17
N VAL A 34 -3.62 -52.45 11.10
CA VAL A 34 -3.86 -51.11 10.49
C VAL A 34 -4.58 -50.22 11.50
N ALA A 35 -5.63 -50.68 12.16
CA ALA A 35 -6.35 -49.91 13.16
C ALA A 35 -5.47 -49.52 14.34
N THR A 36 -4.65 -50.44 14.87
CA THR A 36 -3.71 -50.14 15.96
C THR A 36 -2.64 -49.15 15.54
N ALA A 37 -2.05 -49.32 14.37
CA ALA A 37 -0.99 -48.46 13.86
C ALA A 37 -1.51 -47.03 13.57
N LEU A 38 -2.75 -46.87 13.04
CA LEU A 38 -3.38 -45.57 12.83
C LEU A 38 -3.62 -44.84 14.16
N GLY A 39 -4.15 -45.52 15.18
CA GLY A 39 -4.38 -44.93 16.50
C GLY A 39 -3.07 -44.48 17.19
N GLN A 40 -2.03 -45.31 17.12
CA GLN A 40 -0.72 -44.96 17.66
C GLN A 40 -0.08 -43.78 16.88
N ALA A 41 -0.17 -43.79 15.56
CA ALA A 41 0.34 -42.71 14.73
C ALA A 41 -0.36 -41.37 15.03
N LEU A 42 -1.68 -41.39 15.19
CA LEU A 42 -2.45 -40.23 15.57
C LEU A 42 -2.02 -39.70 16.97
N THR A 43 -1.82 -40.59 17.94
CA THR A 43 -1.34 -40.24 19.28
C THR A 43 0.04 -39.57 19.21
N PHE A 44 0.98 -40.11 18.42
CA PHE A 44 2.29 -39.47 18.22
C PHE A 44 2.16 -38.11 17.55
N LEU A 45 1.30 -37.96 16.55
CA LEU A 45 1.09 -36.70 15.86
C LEU A 45 0.53 -35.62 16.80
N GLN A 46 -0.45 -35.98 17.63
CA GLN A 46 -1.03 -35.10 18.66
C GLN A 46 -0.02 -34.74 19.78
N ALA A 47 0.91 -35.66 20.09
CA ALA A 47 2.00 -35.42 21.04
C ALA A 47 3.18 -34.62 20.47
N GLY A 48 3.07 -34.11 19.23
CA GLY A 48 4.14 -33.34 18.60
C GLY A 48 5.34 -34.17 18.10
N ASN A 49 5.16 -35.48 17.90
CA ASN A 49 6.17 -36.43 17.44
C ASN A 49 5.90 -36.86 15.97
N PRO A 50 6.04 -35.97 14.98
CA PRO A 50 5.63 -36.25 13.60
C PRO A 50 6.49 -37.30 12.92
N LYS A 51 7.76 -37.50 13.34
CA LYS A 51 8.66 -38.50 12.74
C LYS A 51 8.19 -39.92 13.06
N GLU A 52 7.83 -40.18 14.29
CA GLU A 52 7.29 -41.43 14.78
C GLU A 52 5.93 -41.72 14.15
N ALA A 53 5.05 -40.73 14.12
CA ALA A 53 3.78 -40.81 13.44
C ALA A 53 3.94 -41.19 11.97
N TRP A 54 4.85 -40.51 11.27
CA TRP A 54 5.11 -40.78 9.85
C TRP A 54 5.66 -42.19 9.61
N ALA A 55 6.53 -42.70 10.49
CA ALA A 55 7.02 -44.07 10.39
C ALA A 55 5.86 -45.08 10.44
N LEU A 56 4.91 -44.93 11.34
CA LEU A 56 3.73 -45.77 11.45
C LEU A 56 2.78 -45.64 10.24
N TYR A 57 2.47 -44.40 9.80
CA TYR A 57 1.67 -44.22 8.59
C TYR A 57 2.30 -44.89 7.36
N ARG A 58 3.61 -44.89 7.25
CA ARG A 58 4.32 -45.62 6.19
C ARG A 58 4.14 -47.13 6.29
N GLN A 59 4.09 -47.70 7.49
CA GLN A 59 3.82 -49.11 7.68
C GLN A 59 2.38 -49.46 7.23
N VAL A 60 1.42 -48.63 7.61
CA VAL A 60 0.02 -48.78 7.12
C VAL A 60 -0.02 -48.72 5.59
N LEU A 61 0.67 -47.74 4.97
CA LEU A 61 0.69 -47.58 3.51
C LEU A 61 1.49 -48.69 2.78
N SER A 62 2.32 -49.46 3.50
CA SER A 62 2.95 -50.64 2.90
C SER A 62 1.98 -51.81 2.75
N VAL A 63 0.93 -51.88 3.59
CA VAL A 63 -0.12 -52.90 3.54
C VAL A 63 -1.31 -52.40 2.72
N GLN A 64 -1.70 -51.12 2.93
CA GLN A 64 -2.83 -50.48 2.24
C GLN A 64 -2.36 -49.16 1.56
N PRO A 65 -1.80 -49.24 0.34
CA PRO A 65 -1.15 -48.11 -0.31
C PRO A 65 -2.05 -46.90 -0.61
N TYR A 66 -3.35 -47.07 -0.61
CA TYR A 66 -4.35 -46.02 -0.91
C TYR A 66 -5.27 -45.74 0.29
N HIS A 67 -4.85 -46.10 1.52
CA HIS A 67 -5.64 -45.80 2.71
C HIS A 67 -5.77 -44.29 2.91
N PRO A 68 -6.98 -43.69 2.80
CA PRO A 68 -7.14 -42.23 2.72
C PRO A 68 -6.60 -41.49 3.95
N GLU A 69 -6.93 -41.97 5.16
CA GLU A 69 -6.50 -41.40 6.41
C GLU A 69 -4.97 -41.47 6.58
N ALA A 70 -4.36 -42.61 6.28
CA ALA A 70 -2.90 -42.76 6.34
C ALA A 70 -2.18 -41.90 5.33
N LEU A 71 -2.75 -41.65 4.15
CA LEU A 71 -2.26 -40.72 3.16
C LEU A 71 -2.41 -39.27 3.64
N ASN A 72 -3.56 -38.92 4.23
CA ASN A 72 -3.81 -37.58 4.74
C ASN A 72 -2.90 -37.24 5.92
N LEU A 73 -3.05 -37.93 7.05
CA LEU A 73 -2.32 -37.65 8.28
C LEU A 73 -0.81 -37.99 8.16
N GLY A 74 -0.49 -39.06 7.41
CA GLY A 74 0.90 -39.35 7.06
C GLY A 74 1.53 -38.27 6.17
N GLY A 75 0.76 -37.62 5.30
CA GLY A 75 1.19 -36.45 4.53
C GLY A 75 1.50 -35.26 5.43
N VAL A 76 0.63 -35.00 6.43
CA VAL A 76 0.86 -33.97 7.46
C VAL A 76 2.13 -34.28 8.26
N ALA A 77 2.27 -35.50 8.77
CA ALA A 77 3.43 -35.94 9.54
C ALA A 77 4.74 -35.84 8.74
N ALA A 78 4.70 -36.24 7.46
CA ALA A 78 5.86 -36.12 6.56
C ALA A 78 6.28 -34.65 6.35
N PHE A 79 5.31 -33.76 6.17
CA PHE A 79 5.57 -32.32 6.00
C PHE A 79 6.23 -31.72 7.25
N GLN A 80 5.62 -31.96 8.43
CA GLN A 80 6.15 -31.49 9.72
C GLN A 80 7.55 -32.07 10.04
N SER A 81 7.87 -33.23 9.48
CA SER A 81 9.19 -33.87 9.59
C SER A 81 10.22 -33.31 8.58
N GLY A 82 9.89 -32.25 7.84
CA GLY A 82 10.78 -31.64 6.84
C GLY A 82 10.74 -32.27 5.44
N HIS A 83 9.82 -33.21 5.19
CA HIS A 83 9.68 -33.89 3.90
C HIS A 83 8.55 -33.31 3.06
N ALA A 84 8.54 -31.97 2.85
CA ALA A 84 7.44 -31.21 2.24
C ALA A 84 6.95 -31.81 0.90
N LYS A 85 7.86 -32.08 -0.04
CA LYS A 85 7.49 -32.66 -1.35
C LYS A 85 6.76 -33.99 -1.22
N ARG A 86 7.16 -34.80 -0.25
CA ARG A 86 6.55 -36.11 -0.01
C ARG A 86 5.19 -35.97 0.65
N GLY A 87 5.06 -35.06 1.63
CA GLY A 87 3.80 -34.72 2.27
C GLY A 87 2.75 -34.27 1.25
N LEU A 88 3.10 -33.31 0.38
CA LEU A 88 2.21 -32.84 -0.70
C LEU A 88 1.79 -33.98 -1.65
N LYS A 89 2.75 -34.86 -2.01
CA LYS A 89 2.41 -36.03 -2.86
C LYS A 89 1.41 -36.96 -2.18
N MET A 90 1.56 -37.19 -0.88
CA MET A 90 0.63 -38.04 -0.11
C MET A 90 -0.74 -37.41 0.02
N LEU A 91 -0.83 -36.10 0.29
CA LEU A 91 -2.13 -35.42 0.36
C LEU A 91 -2.85 -35.38 -0.99
N ARG A 92 -2.13 -35.12 -2.08
CA ARG A 92 -2.71 -35.25 -3.43
C ARG A 92 -3.21 -36.67 -3.71
N ALA A 93 -2.53 -37.69 -3.19
CA ALA A 93 -2.99 -39.06 -3.28
C ALA A 93 -4.21 -39.32 -2.38
N ALA A 94 -4.30 -38.69 -1.19
CA ALA A 94 -5.46 -38.82 -0.30
C ALA A 94 -6.73 -38.25 -0.96
N VAL A 95 -6.69 -37.05 -1.52
CA VAL A 95 -7.83 -36.44 -2.22
C VAL A 95 -8.18 -37.18 -3.52
N ALA A 96 -7.21 -37.83 -4.15
CA ALA A 96 -7.45 -38.66 -5.32
C ALA A 96 -8.12 -40.00 -4.93
N ALA A 97 -7.74 -40.59 -3.78
CA ALA A 97 -8.34 -41.84 -3.26
C ALA A 97 -9.76 -41.61 -2.73
N GLN A 98 -9.97 -40.47 -2.08
CA GLN A 98 -11.29 -40.09 -1.54
C GLN A 98 -11.59 -38.60 -1.88
N PRO A 99 -12.21 -38.32 -3.04
CA PRO A 99 -12.43 -36.96 -3.53
C PRO A 99 -13.36 -36.08 -2.65
N ARG A 100 -14.10 -36.67 -1.75
CA ARG A 100 -14.99 -35.97 -0.78
C ARG A 100 -14.40 -35.93 0.63
N TYR A 101 -13.10 -36.11 0.79
CA TYR A 101 -12.43 -36.05 2.09
C TYR A 101 -12.08 -34.61 2.45
N VAL A 102 -12.95 -33.93 3.19
CA VAL A 102 -12.84 -32.51 3.53
C VAL A 102 -11.52 -32.18 4.20
N ASP A 103 -11.12 -32.93 5.25
CA ASP A 103 -9.89 -32.71 5.98
C ASP A 103 -8.64 -32.83 5.09
N ALA A 104 -8.66 -33.77 4.12
CA ALA A 104 -7.54 -33.94 3.20
C ALA A 104 -7.40 -32.73 2.26
N HIS A 105 -8.50 -32.13 1.79
CA HIS A 105 -8.48 -30.92 1.01
C HIS A 105 -7.99 -29.73 1.83
N ASN A 106 -8.48 -29.56 3.07
CA ASN A 106 -8.01 -28.51 3.97
C ASN A 106 -6.51 -28.68 4.32
N ASN A 107 -6.06 -29.89 4.64
CA ASN A 107 -4.65 -30.18 4.93
C ASN A 107 -3.77 -29.97 3.70
N LEU A 108 -4.22 -30.30 2.51
CA LEU A 108 -3.55 -29.99 1.25
C LEU A 108 -3.38 -28.47 1.08
N GLY A 109 -4.47 -27.72 1.31
CA GLY A 109 -4.46 -26.25 1.29
C GLY A 109 -3.45 -25.67 2.30
N ASN A 110 -3.41 -26.18 3.53
CA ASN A 110 -2.47 -25.77 4.57
C ASN A 110 -1.01 -25.93 4.13
N MET A 111 -0.69 -27.06 3.50
CA MET A 111 0.67 -27.30 3.04
C MET A 111 1.06 -26.51 1.80
N LEU A 112 0.11 -26.31 0.88
CA LEU A 112 0.31 -25.46 -0.28
C LEU A 112 0.54 -24.01 0.14
N LYS A 113 -0.27 -23.50 1.10
CA LYS A 113 -0.09 -22.18 1.72
C LYS A 113 1.30 -22.03 2.34
N ALA A 114 1.71 -22.98 3.17
CA ALA A 114 3.04 -22.99 3.80
C ALA A 114 4.20 -23.10 2.80
N SER A 115 3.92 -23.59 1.59
CA SER A 115 4.88 -23.67 0.48
C SER A 115 4.81 -22.46 -0.47
N GLY A 116 4.04 -21.42 -0.15
CA GLY A 116 3.85 -20.22 -0.98
C GLY A 116 2.99 -20.43 -2.24
N GLN A 117 2.37 -21.60 -2.40
CA GLN A 117 1.52 -21.96 -3.55
C GLN A 117 0.06 -21.50 -3.32
N HIS A 118 -0.13 -20.17 -3.24
CA HIS A 118 -1.40 -19.58 -2.80
C HIS A 118 -2.59 -19.89 -3.71
N ASP A 119 -2.39 -19.96 -5.05
CA ASP A 119 -3.47 -20.29 -5.99
C ASP A 119 -3.99 -21.72 -5.83
N GLU A 120 -3.06 -22.67 -5.66
CA GLU A 120 -3.43 -24.07 -5.42
C GLU A 120 -4.06 -24.26 -4.01
N ALA A 121 -3.60 -23.47 -3.02
CA ALA A 121 -4.15 -23.48 -1.67
C ALA A 121 -5.61 -22.97 -1.67
N GLU A 122 -5.89 -21.85 -2.36
CA GLU A 122 -7.24 -21.31 -2.56
C GLU A 122 -8.15 -22.40 -3.14
N ALA A 123 -7.75 -23.04 -4.26
CA ALA A 123 -8.53 -24.09 -4.88
C ALA A 123 -8.78 -25.30 -3.96
N ALA A 124 -7.80 -25.68 -3.13
CA ALA A 124 -7.95 -26.79 -2.20
C ALA A 124 -8.97 -26.48 -1.09
N TYR A 125 -8.93 -25.27 -0.51
CA TYR A 125 -9.92 -24.84 0.48
C TYR A 125 -11.31 -24.66 -0.13
N GLU A 126 -11.43 -24.08 -1.32
CA GLU A 126 -12.70 -23.97 -2.03
C GLU A 126 -13.31 -25.37 -2.25
N ARG A 127 -12.48 -26.35 -2.61
CA ARG A 127 -12.95 -27.73 -2.75
C ARG A 127 -13.43 -28.34 -1.42
N ALA A 128 -12.75 -28.03 -0.30
CA ALA A 128 -13.24 -28.43 1.03
C ALA A 128 -14.62 -27.82 1.31
N LEU A 129 -14.83 -26.54 0.99
CA LEU A 129 -16.09 -25.83 1.20
C LEU A 129 -17.21 -26.23 0.23
N GLU A 130 -16.90 -26.69 -0.98
CA GLU A 130 -17.88 -27.31 -1.87
C GLU A 130 -18.44 -28.61 -1.29
N ILE A 131 -17.63 -29.36 -0.52
CA ILE A 131 -18.03 -30.61 0.12
C ILE A 131 -18.78 -30.32 1.41
N GLU A 132 -18.25 -29.42 2.23
CA GLU A 132 -18.79 -29.01 3.53
C GLU A 132 -18.77 -27.49 3.68
N PRO A 133 -19.84 -26.77 3.29
CA PRO A 133 -19.91 -25.31 3.34
C PRO A 133 -19.74 -24.68 4.75
N GLY A 134 -19.92 -25.49 5.78
CA GLY A 134 -19.75 -25.11 7.19
C GLY A 134 -18.37 -25.38 7.77
N TYR A 135 -17.37 -25.76 6.96
CA TYR A 135 -16.05 -26.12 7.47
C TYR A 135 -15.26 -24.86 7.86
N VAL A 136 -15.30 -24.53 9.15
CA VAL A 136 -14.80 -23.27 9.72
C VAL A 136 -13.33 -23.03 9.37
N ASP A 137 -12.49 -24.07 9.50
CA ASP A 137 -11.04 -23.92 9.32
C ASP A 137 -10.67 -23.60 7.86
N ALA A 138 -11.45 -24.09 6.87
CA ALA A 138 -11.23 -23.72 5.48
C ALA A 138 -11.60 -22.24 5.21
N HIS A 139 -12.70 -21.73 5.79
CA HIS A 139 -13.03 -20.30 5.70
C HIS A 139 -11.93 -19.44 6.32
N TYR A 140 -11.46 -19.77 7.52
CA TYR A 140 -10.39 -19.05 8.18
C TYR A 140 -9.08 -19.07 7.36
N ASN A 141 -8.69 -20.25 6.87
CA ASN A 141 -7.47 -20.40 6.08
C ASN A 141 -7.54 -19.70 4.71
N LEU A 142 -8.71 -19.63 4.07
CA LEU A 142 -8.95 -18.82 2.89
C LEU A 142 -8.73 -17.33 3.17
N GLY A 143 -9.22 -16.84 4.32
CA GLY A 143 -8.96 -15.47 4.75
C GLY A 143 -7.47 -15.16 4.77
N ILE A 144 -6.66 -16.05 5.38
CA ILE A 144 -5.19 -15.89 5.42
C ILE A 144 -4.58 -15.88 4.01
N VAL A 145 -5.05 -16.75 3.11
CA VAL A 145 -4.56 -16.77 1.72
C VAL A 145 -4.91 -15.48 0.99
N PHE A 146 -6.10 -14.93 1.20
CA PHE A 146 -6.51 -13.67 0.58
C PHE A 146 -5.72 -12.48 1.11
N GLU A 147 -5.41 -12.42 2.40
CA GLU A 147 -4.50 -11.40 2.96
C GLU A 147 -3.11 -11.48 2.32
N ALA A 148 -2.52 -12.68 2.25
CA ALA A 148 -1.21 -12.89 1.62
C ALA A 148 -1.18 -12.49 0.12
N ARG A 149 -2.34 -12.41 -0.52
CA ARG A 149 -2.51 -11.96 -1.91
C ARG A 149 -2.99 -10.52 -2.03
N ALA A 150 -2.96 -9.74 -0.95
CA ALA A 150 -3.44 -8.36 -0.89
C ALA A 150 -4.91 -8.18 -1.40
N ARG A 151 -5.80 -9.13 -1.01
CA ARG A 151 -7.23 -9.13 -1.36
C ARG A 151 -8.09 -9.02 -0.09
N PRO A 152 -8.03 -7.90 0.64
CA PRO A 152 -8.66 -7.74 1.94
C PRO A 152 -10.19 -7.82 1.90
N ASP A 153 -10.82 -7.51 0.78
CA ASP A 153 -12.26 -7.68 0.55
C ASP A 153 -12.71 -9.15 0.62
N ARG A 154 -11.93 -10.03 0.01
CA ARG A 154 -12.20 -11.48 0.07
C ARG A 154 -11.82 -12.08 1.42
N ALA A 155 -10.75 -11.58 2.05
CA ALA A 155 -10.36 -11.96 3.40
C ALA A 155 -11.46 -11.63 4.41
N GLU A 156 -12.03 -10.42 4.35
CA GLU A 156 -13.19 -10.00 5.17
C GLU A 156 -14.34 -10.99 5.05
N ALA A 157 -14.74 -11.35 3.82
CA ALA A 157 -15.87 -12.26 3.59
C ALA A 157 -15.59 -13.65 4.18
N ALA A 158 -14.36 -14.16 4.02
CA ALA A 158 -13.96 -15.47 4.51
C ALA A 158 -13.92 -15.52 6.04
N TYR A 159 -13.28 -14.54 6.70
CA TYR A 159 -13.24 -14.47 8.16
C TYR A 159 -14.62 -14.22 8.78
N ARG A 160 -15.47 -13.41 8.14
CA ARG A 160 -16.84 -13.20 8.59
C ARG A 160 -17.59 -14.52 8.62
N ARG A 161 -17.44 -15.35 7.59
CA ARG A 161 -18.07 -16.66 7.56
C ARG A 161 -17.53 -17.59 8.65
N ALA A 162 -16.23 -17.54 8.94
CA ALA A 162 -15.62 -18.31 10.02
C ALA A 162 -16.21 -17.94 11.40
N VAL A 163 -16.35 -16.63 11.70
CA VAL A 163 -16.90 -16.16 12.99
C VAL A 163 -18.42 -16.37 13.12
N GLU A 164 -19.16 -16.35 12.02
CA GLU A 164 -20.59 -16.74 12.02
C GLU A 164 -20.78 -18.20 12.39
N LEU A 165 -19.88 -19.08 11.93
CA LEU A 165 -19.94 -20.52 12.19
C LEU A 165 -19.38 -20.88 13.57
N ARG A 166 -18.34 -20.17 14.04
CA ARG A 166 -17.70 -20.35 15.35
C ARG A 166 -17.51 -18.99 16.03
N PRO A 167 -18.51 -18.50 16.79
CA PRO A 167 -18.48 -17.17 17.41
C PRO A 167 -17.41 -16.97 18.49
N ASP A 168 -16.81 -18.04 19.01
CA ASP A 168 -15.72 -18.05 19.99
C ASP A 168 -14.34 -18.24 19.36
N PHE A 169 -14.20 -18.02 18.06
CA PHE A 169 -12.93 -18.16 17.36
C PHE A 169 -12.14 -16.85 17.41
N PHE A 170 -11.31 -16.66 18.44
CA PHE A 170 -10.47 -15.48 18.64
C PHE A 170 -9.72 -15.06 17.38
N ALA A 171 -8.91 -15.98 16.80
CA ALA A 171 -8.05 -15.67 15.68
C ALA A 171 -8.82 -15.17 14.45
N ALA A 172 -10.03 -15.68 14.22
CA ALA A 172 -10.88 -15.23 13.11
C ALA A 172 -11.44 -13.81 13.36
N TRP A 173 -11.86 -13.48 14.58
CA TRP A 173 -12.27 -12.12 14.94
C TRP A 173 -11.12 -11.12 14.84
N PHE A 174 -9.94 -11.48 15.34
CA PHE A 174 -8.74 -10.65 15.29
C PHE A 174 -8.35 -10.34 13.82
N ASN A 175 -8.27 -11.37 12.97
CA ASN A 175 -7.92 -11.19 11.56
C ASN A 175 -9.04 -10.48 10.78
N LEU A 176 -10.31 -10.69 11.12
CA LEU A 176 -11.42 -9.90 10.57
C LEU A 176 -11.24 -8.41 10.88
N GLY A 177 -10.82 -8.08 12.11
CA GLY A 177 -10.48 -6.72 12.52
C GLY A 177 -9.35 -6.15 11.65
N ASN A 178 -8.28 -6.91 11.40
CA ASN A 178 -7.16 -6.50 10.56
C ASN A 178 -7.61 -6.24 9.10
N ALA A 179 -8.37 -7.15 8.51
CA ALA A 179 -8.88 -7.00 7.15
C ALA A 179 -9.81 -5.78 7.01
N LEU A 180 -10.70 -5.55 7.98
CA LEU A 180 -11.59 -4.40 8.02
C LEU A 180 -10.84 -3.08 8.19
N LYS A 181 -9.79 -3.04 9.03
CA LYS A 181 -8.92 -1.89 9.21
C LYS A 181 -8.21 -1.55 7.89
N THR A 182 -7.66 -2.55 7.20
CA THR A 182 -7.03 -2.36 5.87
C THR A 182 -8.02 -1.81 4.84
N LEU A 183 -9.30 -2.13 4.95
CA LEU A 183 -10.38 -1.61 4.10
C LEU A 183 -10.90 -0.23 4.53
N GLY A 184 -10.34 0.39 5.58
CA GLY A 184 -10.83 1.65 6.14
C GLY A 184 -12.20 1.55 6.84
N LYS A 185 -12.67 0.34 7.15
CA LYS A 185 -13.96 0.10 7.81
C LYS A 185 -13.78 0.08 9.34
N PHE A 186 -13.32 1.21 9.88
CA PHE A 186 -12.82 1.32 11.26
C PHE A 186 -13.85 0.96 12.34
N ASP A 187 -15.11 1.38 12.23
CA ASP A 187 -16.15 1.00 13.20
C ASP A 187 -16.35 -0.52 13.29
N LYS A 188 -16.33 -1.21 12.13
CA LYS A 188 -16.46 -2.66 12.09
C LYS A 188 -15.19 -3.35 12.60
N ALA A 189 -14.01 -2.80 12.31
CA ALA A 189 -12.74 -3.30 12.82
C ALA A 189 -12.71 -3.22 14.35
N MET A 190 -13.09 -2.07 14.93
CA MET A 190 -13.21 -1.87 16.38
C MET A 190 -14.14 -2.91 17.01
N ALA A 191 -15.32 -3.13 16.42
CA ALA A 191 -16.26 -4.14 16.93
C ALA A 191 -15.66 -5.54 16.90
N SER A 192 -14.91 -5.88 15.84
CA SER A 192 -14.26 -7.18 15.70
C SER A 192 -13.16 -7.39 16.73
N TYR A 193 -12.30 -6.39 16.98
CA TYR A 193 -11.26 -6.47 18.02
C TYR A 193 -11.87 -6.56 19.42
N ARG A 194 -12.95 -5.82 19.72
CA ARG A 194 -13.65 -5.94 21.00
C ARG A 194 -14.19 -7.34 21.19
N ARG A 195 -14.76 -7.94 20.14
CA ARG A 195 -15.25 -9.31 20.22
C ARG A 195 -14.12 -10.32 20.41
N ALA A 196 -12.96 -10.12 19.76
CA ALA A 196 -11.77 -10.93 20.01
C ALA A 196 -11.33 -10.82 21.49
N LEU A 197 -11.29 -9.60 22.04
CA LEU A 197 -10.88 -9.34 23.42
C LEU A 197 -11.91 -9.82 24.48
N GLU A 198 -13.17 -10.01 24.11
CA GLU A 198 -14.14 -10.73 24.98
C GLU A 198 -13.79 -12.21 25.12
N ILE A 199 -13.14 -12.81 24.10
CA ILE A 199 -12.72 -14.22 24.10
C ILE A 199 -11.35 -14.37 24.78
N GLU A 200 -10.38 -13.54 24.40
CA GLU A 200 -9.03 -13.49 24.98
C GLU A 200 -8.69 -12.07 25.49
N PRO A 201 -9.04 -11.74 26.74
CA PRO A 201 -8.86 -10.39 27.31
C PRO A 201 -7.41 -9.92 27.42
N ASP A 202 -6.48 -10.86 27.57
CA ASP A 202 -5.06 -10.57 27.78
C ASP A 202 -4.21 -10.74 26.52
N HIS A 203 -4.75 -10.32 25.35
CA HIS A 203 -4.01 -10.36 24.10
C HIS A 203 -3.48 -8.95 23.73
N ALA A 204 -2.19 -8.70 23.99
CA ALA A 204 -1.56 -7.38 23.83
C ALA A 204 -1.71 -6.79 22.41
N GLU A 205 -1.52 -7.60 21.36
CA GLU A 205 -1.63 -7.13 19.98
C GLU A 205 -3.06 -6.73 19.60
N ALA A 206 -4.07 -7.42 20.14
CA ALA A 206 -5.46 -7.05 19.90
C ALA A 206 -5.79 -5.70 20.55
N HIS A 207 -5.31 -5.43 21.77
CA HIS A 207 -5.42 -4.13 22.42
C HIS A 207 -4.69 -3.03 21.64
N ASN A 208 -3.46 -3.29 21.16
CA ASN A 208 -2.71 -2.35 20.32
C ASN A 208 -3.46 -2.04 19.01
N ASN A 209 -3.99 -3.04 18.32
CA ASN A 209 -4.72 -2.85 17.07
C ASN A 209 -6.08 -2.16 17.28
N LEU A 210 -6.74 -2.43 18.41
CA LEU A 210 -7.93 -1.68 18.83
C LEU A 210 -7.58 -0.20 19.06
N GLY A 211 -6.48 0.10 19.78
CA GLY A 211 -5.99 1.45 20.01
C GLY A 211 -5.71 2.18 18.68
N SER A 212 -5.00 1.53 17.76
CA SER A 212 -4.74 2.08 16.42
C SER A 212 -6.03 2.36 15.64
N THR A 213 -7.04 1.50 15.76
CA THR A 213 -8.34 1.71 15.10
C THR A 213 -9.13 2.85 15.74
N LEU A 214 -9.07 2.98 17.07
CA LEU A 214 -9.71 4.07 17.80
C LEU A 214 -9.07 5.43 17.47
N ARG A 215 -7.75 5.48 17.25
CA ARG A 215 -7.06 6.68 16.78
C ARG A 215 -7.58 7.12 15.39
N GLU A 216 -7.73 6.19 14.44
CA GLU A 216 -8.32 6.51 13.12
C GLU A 216 -9.77 7.02 13.21
N LEU A 217 -10.48 6.71 14.30
CA LEU A 217 -11.81 7.23 14.63
C LEU A 217 -11.74 8.51 15.49
N GLU A 218 -10.56 9.09 15.72
CA GLU A 218 -10.30 10.26 16.56
C GLU A 218 -10.77 10.09 18.03
N ARG A 219 -10.90 8.83 18.48
CA ARG A 219 -11.29 8.47 19.86
C ARG A 219 -10.04 8.31 20.73
N PHE A 220 -9.31 9.40 20.89
CA PHE A 220 -7.96 9.42 21.45
C PHE A 220 -7.86 8.91 22.89
N ASP A 221 -8.82 9.24 23.76
CA ASP A 221 -8.80 8.75 25.15
C ASP A 221 -8.95 7.23 25.23
N GLU A 222 -9.82 6.67 24.41
CA GLU A 222 -10.00 5.22 24.35
C GLU A 222 -8.82 4.51 23.69
N ALA A 223 -8.21 5.15 22.67
CA ALA A 223 -7.00 4.65 22.05
C ALA A 223 -5.85 4.56 23.05
N GLU A 224 -5.62 5.63 23.82
CA GLU A 224 -4.60 5.68 24.87
C GLU A 224 -4.84 4.60 25.94
N ALA A 225 -6.09 4.42 26.37
CA ALA A 225 -6.45 3.36 27.33
C ALA A 225 -6.19 1.95 26.79
N ALA A 226 -6.51 1.71 25.51
CA ALA A 226 -6.28 0.42 24.86
C ALA A 226 -4.77 0.12 24.74
N TYR A 227 -3.96 1.10 24.35
CA TYR A 227 -2.51 0.95 24.31
C TYR A 227 -1.89 0.70 25.70
N ARG A 228 -2.33 1.42 26.74
CA ARG A 228 -1.88 1.15 28.12
C ARG A 228 -2.20 -0.28 28.53
N ARG A 229 -3.40 -0.77 28.20
CA ARG A 229 -3.74 -2.15 28.47
C ARG A 229 -2.84 -3.15 27.73
N ALA A 230 -2.45 -2.85 26.51
CA ALA A 230 -1.46 -3.66 25.77
C ALA A 230 -0.11 -3.71 26.48
N LEU A 231 0.36 -2.57 27.05
CA LEU A 231 1.61 -2.47 27.81
C LEU A 231 1.53 -3.13 29.18
N ASP A 232 0.37 -3.11 29.86
CA ASP A 232 0.16 -3.86 31.11
C ASP A 232 0.38 -5.36 30.90
N ILE A 233 0.00 -5.86 29.70
CA ILE A 233 0.14 -7.28 29.32
C ILE A 233 1.57 -7.57 28.82
N ARG A 234 2.11 -6.71 27.96
CA ARG A 234 3.44 -6.85 27.37
C ARG A 234 4.20 -5.51 27.45
N PRO A 235 4.96 -5.31 28.55
CA PRO A 235 5.70 -4.05 28.76
C PRO A 235 6.82 -3.77 27.76
N ASP A 236 7.34 -4.80 27.09
CA ASP A 236 8.41 -4.73 26.08
C ASP A 236 7.86 -4.63 24.64
N PHE A 237 6.86 -3.78 24.41
CA PHE A 237 6.21 -3.62 23.11
C PHE A 237 6.47 -2.21 22.51
N PRO A 238 7.59 -2.02 21.77
CA PRO A 238 8.02 -0.71 21.27
C PRO A 238 6.99 -0.05 20.36
N ASP A 239 6.32 -0.81 19.48
CA ASP A 239 5.27 -0.28 18.61
C ASP A 239 4.11 0.36 19.38
N THR A 240 3.78 -0.17 20.57
CA THR A 240 2.70 0.37 21.39
C THR A 240 3.11 1.70 22.04
N TYR A 241 4.34 1.82 22.54
CA TYR A 241 4.86 3.11 23.01
C TYR A 241 4.91 4.15 21.89
N TYR A 242 5.37 3.74 20.70
CA TYR A 242 5.35 4.60 19.52
C TYR A 242 3.93 5.08 19.18
N ASN A 243 2.95 4.20 19.19
CA ASN A 243 1.55 4.54 18.92
C ASN A 243 0.95 5.47 20.00
N ILE A 244 1.30 5.29 21.27
CA ILE A 244 0.95 6.24 22.36
C ILE A 244 1.55 7.62 22.05
N GLY A 245 2.83 7.68 21.67
CA GLY A 245 3.50 8.92 21.30
C GLY A 245 2.76 9.67 20.19
N ILE A 246 2.29 8.97 19.16
CA ILE A 246 1.49 9.57 18.09
C ILE A 246 0.20 10.20 18.64
N VAL A 247 -0.57 9.45 19.44
CA VAL A 247 -1.83 9.97 20.03
C VAL A 247 -1.57 11.19 20.90
N LEU A 248 -0.51 11.17 21.70
CA LEU A 248 -0.14 12.29 22.56
C LEU A 248 0.26 13.52 21.74
N GLN A 249 0.99 13.33 20.67
CA GLN A 249 1.38 14.39 19.73
C GLN A 249 0.17 14.98 19.01
N GLU A 250 -0.77 14.17 18.52
CA GLU A 250 -2.04 14.62 17.91
C GLU A 250 -2.89 15.45 18.89
N ARG A 251 -2.73 15.20 20.18
CA ARG A 251 -3.35 15.98 21.28
C ARG A 251 -2.51 17.16 21.77
N ASN A 252 -1.40 17.46 21.11
CA ASN A 252 -0.44 18.51 21.49
C ASN A 252 0.18 18.34 22.89
N ARG A 253 0.25 17.08 23.40
CA ARG A 253 0.91 16.71 24.66
C ARG A 253 2.36 16.33 24.38
N LEU A 254 3.15 17.31 23.94
CA LEU A 254 4.45 17.08 23.31
C LEU A 254 5.49 16.44 24.25
N ASP A 255 5.58 16.88 25.51
CA ASP A 255 6.55 16.31 26.47
C ASP A 255 6.26 14.84 26.78
N GLU A 256 4.97 14.49 26.86
CA GLU A 256 4.57 13.11 27.08
C GLU A 256 4.78 12.25 25.81
N ALA A 257 4.58 12.83 24.63
CA ALA A 257 4.90 12.17 23.37
C ALA A 257 6.39 11.86 23.26
N VAL A 258 7.26 12.83 23.59
CA VAL A 258 8.72 12.63 23.66
C VAL A 258 9.06 11.47 24.59
N ALA A 259 8.51 11.45 25.82
CA ALA A 259 8.76 10.37 26.77
C ALA A 259 8.31 8.99 26.24
N ALA A 260 7.18 8.95 25.52
CA ALA A 260 6.68 7.72 24.93
C ALA A 260 7.60 7.22 23.78
N TYR A 261 8.07 8.11 22.90
CA TYR A 261 9.03 7.74 21.85
C TYR A 261 10.38 7.30 22.44
N GLU A 262 10.87 7.96 23.49
CA GLU A 262 12.09 7.54 24.20
C GLU A 262 11.94 6.16 24.85
N ALA A 263 10.75 5.85 25.40
CA ALA A 263 10.45 4.52 25.91
C ALA A 263 10.48 3.45 24.82
N ALA A 264 9.90 3.73 23.63
CA ALA A 264 10.01 2.85 22.48
C ALA A 264 11.48 2.59 22.09
N LEU A 265 12.29 3.66 22.05
CA LEU A 265 13.71 3.61 21.69
C LEU A 265 14.61 2.97 22.76
N THR A 266 14.14 2.88 24.01
CA THR A 266 14.83 2.13 25.06
C THR A 266 14.74 0.62 24.81
N ILE A 267 13.63 0.17 24.23
CA ILE A 267 13.37 -1.25 23.90
C ILE A 267 13.98 -1.59 22.53
N ASP A 268 13.71 -0.77 21.52
CA ASP A 268 14.24 -0.89 20.16
C ASP A 268 14.92 0.43 19.74
N SER A 269 16.23 0.48 19.93
CA SER A 269 17.05 1.68 19.63
C SER A 269 17.11 2.05 18.15
N GLU A 270 16.70 1.14 17.26
CA GLU A 270 16.67 1.31 15.80
C GLU A 270 15.25 1.49 15.25
N HIS A 271 14.26 1.71 16.08
CA HIS A 271 12.88 1.96 15.64
C HIS A 271 12.78 3.28 14.85
N ALA A 272 12.92 3.19 13.54
CA ALA A 272 13.01 4.36 12.65
C ALA A 272 11.84 5.34 12.80
N GLY A 273 10.58 4.82 12.89
CA GLY A 273 9.39 5.65 13.09
C GLY A 273 9.43 6.45 14.40
N ALA A 274 9.88 5.84 15.50
CA ALA A 274 10.01 6.51 16.78
C ALA A 274 11.09 7.59 16.75
N LEU A 275 12.22 7.36 16.09
CA LEU A 275 13.28 8.36 15.91
C LEU A 275 12.79 9.58 15.13
N VAL A 276 12.05 9.37 14.04
CA VAL A 276 11.50 10.45 13.21
C VAL A 276 10.48 11.27 13.99
N ASN A 277 9.53 10.62 14.65
CA ASN A 277 8.47 11.31 15.40
C ASN A 277 9.01 11.96 16.68
N LEU A 278 10.03 11.37 17.31
CA LEU A 278 10.77 12.02 18.40
C LEU A 278 11.38 13.34 17.92
N GLY A 279 12.09 13.32 16.78
CA GLY A 279 12.66 14.52 16.18
C GLY A 279 11.59 15.59 15.94
N TYR A 280 10.45 15.21 15.40
CA TYR A 280 9.36 16.14 15.11
C TYR A 280 8.71 16.69 16.41
N ALA A 281 8.46 15.85 17.42
CA ALA A 281 7.93 16.30 18.69
C ALA A 281 8.89 17.26 19.42
N LEU A 282 10.20 16.98 19.38
CA LEU A 282 11.24 17.85 19.92
C LEU A 282 11.32 19.19 19.20
N GLN A 283 11.20 19.18 17.86
CA GLN A 283 11.15 20.39 17.04
C GLN A 283 9.95 21.27 17.42
N LEU A 284 8.75 20.69 17.54
CA LEU A 284 7.55 21.40 17.98
C LEU A 284 7.67 21.95 19.41
N SER A 285 8.45 21.28 20.26
CA SER A 285 8.73 21.73 21.65
C SER A 285 9.86 22.78 21.72
N GLY A 286 10.45 23.19 20.58
CA GLY A 286 11.56 24.13 20.54
C GLY A 286 12.93 23.56 20.96
N ARG A 287 13.03 22.25 21.18
CA ARG A 287 14.26 21.53 21.56
C ARG A 287 15.06 21.15 20.31
N LEU A 288 15.56 22.15 19.59
CA LEU A 288 16.09 21.99 18.23
C LEU A 288 17.35 21.10 18.16
N ASP A 289 18.27 21.21 19.13
CA ASP A 289 19.50 20.39 19.15
C ASP A 289 19.19 18.91 19.39
N ASP A 290 18.24 18.62 20.28
CA ASP A 290 17.78 17.25 20.53
C ASP A 290 17.05 16.70 19.30
N ALA A 291 16.26 17.52 18.59
CA ALA A 291 15.59 17.15 17.36
C ALA A 291 16.60 16.79 16.25
N VAL A 292 17.67 17.60 16.09
CA VAL A 292 18.78 17.28 15.16
C VAL A 292 19.42 15.94 15.51
N ALA A 293 19.66 15.68 16.81
CA ALA A 293 20.24 14.40 17.25
C ALA A 293 19.32 13.21 16.92
N ALA A 294 18.02 13.35 17.14
CA ALA A 294 17.01 12.31 16.83
C ALA A 294 16.94 12.04 15.32
N TYR A 295 16.84 13.09 14.47
CA TYR A 295 16.80 12.92 13.03
C TYR A 295 18.11 12.37 12.44
N ARG A 296 19.27 12.74 12.99
CA ARG A 296 20.56 12.13 12.59
C ARG A 296 20.58 10.64 12.86
N ARG A 297 20.06 10.21 14.02
CA ARG A 297 19.93 8.78 14.32
C ARG A 297 18.96 8.11 13.34
N ALA A 298 17.82 8.74 13.06
CA ALA A 298 16.85 8.22 12.09
C ALA A 298 17.46 8.03 10.70
N THR A 299 18.23 9.01 10.19
CA THR A 299 18.92 8.92 8.89
C THR A 299 20.03 7.88 8.89
N ALA A 300 20.64 7.57 10.04
CA ALA A 300 21.64 6.51 10.14
C ALA A 300 21.01 5.12 10.11
N VAL A 301 19.84 4.94 10.72
CA VAL A 301 19.09 3.66 10.76
C VAL A 301 18.42 3.39 9.41
N ALA A 302 17.77 4.37 8.83
CA ALA A 302 17.01 4.26 7.58
C ALA A 302 17.45 5.33 6.56
N PRO A 303 18.66 5.23 6.01
CA PRO A 303 19.28 6.31 5.24
C PRO A 303 18.56 6.64 3.92
N HIS A 304 17.71 5.74 3.41
CA HIS A 304 17.08 5.92 2.11
C HIS A 304 15.58 5.63 2.09
N ASP A 305 14.98 5.29 3.23
CA ASP A 305 13.59 4.82 3.24
C ASP A 305 12.57 5.92 3.55
N ILE A 306 13.01 7.00 4.20
CA ILE A 306 12.14 8.10 4.64
C ILE A 306 12.70 9.45 4.18
N PRO A 307 12.40 9.90 2.93
CA PRO A 307 12.91 11.18 2.40
C PRO A 307 12.51 12.38 3.27
N GLY A 308 11.33 12.37 3.86
CA GLY A 308 10.87 13.41 4.77
C GLY A 308 11.79 13.64 5.97
N THR A 309 12.50 12.61 6.45
CA THR A 309 13.46 12.76 7.55
C THR A 309 14.64 13.66 7.17
N HIS A 310 15.15 13.50 5.94
CA HIS A 310 16.25 14.33 5.43
C HIS A 310 15.80 15.76 5.22
N ILE A 311 14.58 15.97 4.72
CA ILE A 311 13.98 17.29 4.55
C ILE A 311 13.82 17.98 5.92
N ASN A 312 13.25 17.29 6.91
CA ASN A 312 13.06 17.83 8.26
C ASN A 312 14.40 18.17 8.93
N LEU A 313 15.40 17.29 8.81
CA LEU A 313 16.76 17.57 9.32
C LEU A 313 17.40 18.75 8.61
N GLY A 314 17.24 18.83 7.29
CA GLY A 314 17.74 19.95 6.49
C GLY A 314 17.08 21.28 6.88
N ASP A 315 15.76 21.28 7.06
CA ASP A 315 14.99 22.45 7.48
C ASP A 315 15.38 22.94 8.89
N LEU A 316 15.64 22.00 9.83
CA LEU A 316 16.20 22.35 11.13
C LEU A 316 17.56 23.05 11.02
N TYR A 317 18.42 22.61 10.09
CA TYR A 317 19.68 23.31 9.86
C TYR A 317 19.48 24.70 9.25
N LEU A 318 18.50 24.90 8.37
CA LEU A 318 18.13 26.23 7.90
C LEU A 318 17.64 27.11 9.07
N GLN A 319 16.79 26.58 9.93
CA GLN A 319 16.31 27.27 11.12
C GLN A 319 17.45 27.67 12.08
N GLN A 320 18.52 26.86 12.16
CA GLN A 320 19.74 27.16 12.95
C GLN A 320 20.73 28.05 12.21
N GLY A 321 20.46 28.45 10.95
CA GLY A 321 21.35 29.27 10.15
C GLY A 321 22.56 28.51 9.59
N ASP A 322 22.49 27.19 9.43
CA ASP A 322 23.53 26.36 8.78
C ASP A 322 23.04 25.72 7.46
N PRO A 323 22.85 26.50 6.39
CA PRO A 323 22.40 25.97 5.10
C PRO A 323 23.43 25.01 4.48
N ARG A 324 24.71 25.08 4.86
CA ARG A 324 25.71 24.11 4.39
C ARG A 324 25.50 22.74 4.99
N ALA A 325 25.07 22.64 6.25
CA ALA A 325 24.68 21.36 6.83
C ALA A 325 23.42 20.80 6.13
N ALA A 326 22.43 21.64 5.85
CA ALA A 326 21.25 21.26 5.09
C ALA A 326 21.62 20.70 3.70
N LEU A 327 22.54 21.36 2.97
CA LEU A 327 23.02 20.86 1.67
C LEU A 327 23.66 19.47 1.78
N ARG A 328 24.53 19.25 2.79
CA ARG A 328 25.16 17.94 3.00
C ARG A 328 24.13 16.84 3.23
N VAL A 329 23.05 17.11 3.96
CA VAL A 329 21.96 16.15 4.19
C VAL A 329 21.23 15.81 2.90
N CYS A 330 20.90 16.82 2.07
CA CYS A 330 20.31 16.61 0.76
C CYS A 330 21.20 15.75 -0.15
N GLN A 331 22.48 16.11 -0.26
CA GLN A 331 23.45 15.40 -1.09
C GLN A 331 23.61 13.94 -0.67
N ALA A 332 23.77 13.66 0.63
CA ALA A 332 23.90 12.29 1.14
C ALA A 332 22.70 11.39 0.77
N TYR A 333 21.49 11.95 0.74
CA TYR A 333 20.31 11.21 0.28
C TYR A 333 20.29 11.07 -1.24
N LEU A 334 20.55 12.15 -1.97
CA LEU A 334 20.48 12.19 -3.43
C LEU A 334 21.59 11.37 -4.10
N ASP A 335 22.71 11.12 -3.44
CA ASP A 335 23.77 10.21 -3.94
C ASP A 335 23.22 8.78 -4.18
N ALA A 336 22.29 8.33 -3.34
CA ALA A 336 21.65 7.04 -3.50
C ALA A 336 20.32 7.12 -4.29
N ARG A 337 19.64 8.27 -4.25
CA ARG A 337 18.32 8.49 -4.87
C ARG A 337 18.28 9.82 -5.64
N PRO A 338 19.05 9.96 -6.73
CA PRO A 338 19.28 11.23 -7.40
C PRO A 338 18.03 11.86 -8.03
N GLY A 339 16.96 11.10 -8.21
CA GLY A 339 15.70 11.57 -8.79
C GLY A 339 14.58 11.83 -7.79
N ASP A 340 14.85 11.85 -6.48
CA ASP A 340 13.80 12.08 -5.48
C ASP A 340 13.28 13.51 -5.54
N SER A 341 12.04 13.67 -5.97
CA SER A 341 11.41 14.98 -6.20
C SER A 341 11.23 15.80 -4.92
N GLY A 342 11.02 15.17 -3.77
CA GLY A 342 10.87 15.87 -2.49
C GLY A 342 12.17 16.51 -2.05
N VAL A 343 13.27 15.75 -2.08
CA VAL A 343 14.57 16.24 -1.64
C VAL A 343 15.16 17.23 -2.66
N LEU A 344 14.93 17.03 -3.98
CA LEU A 344 15.31 18.01 -5.01
C LEU A 344 14.60 19.36 -4.82
N ALA A 345 13.31 19.34 -4.50
CA ALA A 345 12.54 20.55 -4.20
C ALA A 345 13.11 21.30 -3.00
N PHE A 346 13.46 20.58 -1.93
CA PHE A 346 14.05 21.17 -0.74
C PHE A 346 15.49 21.65 -1.01
N GLN A 347 16.28 20.93 -1.80
CA GLN A 347 17.63 21.36 -2.20
C GLN A 347 17.62 22.71 -2.94
N ALA A 348 16.57 22.99 -3.73
CA ALA A 348 16.43 24.30 -4.38
C ALA A 348 16.34 25.45 -3.36
N ILE A 349 15.61 25.24 -2.24
CA ILE A 349 15.55 26.21 -1.13
C ILE A 349 16.95 26.39 -0.51
N VAL A 350 17.67 25.30 -0.30
CA VAL A 350 19.02 25.34 0.29
C VAL A 350 20.01 26.07 -0.61
N PHE A 351 19.97 25.89 -1.93
CA PHE A 351 20.82 26.65 -2.88
C PHE A 351 20.50 28.14 -2.84
N ASP A 352 19.22 28.49 -2.70
CA ASP A 352 18.83 29.90 -2.59
C ASP A 352 19.39 30.55 -1.32
N GLU A 353 19.29 29.86 -0.17
CA GLU A 353 19.85 30.30 1.11
C GLU A 353 21.38 30.43 1.09
N LEU A 354 22.05 29.58 0.33
CA LEU A 354 23.51 29.65 0.15
C LEU A 354 23.95 30.76 -0.84
N GLY A 355 23.03 31.30 -1.65
CA GLY A 355 23.32 32.17 -2.77
C GLY A 355 24.00 31.47 -3.95
N GLU A 356 23.90 30.14 -4.02
CA GLU A 356 24.44 29.29 -5.09
C GLU A 356 23.53 29.39 -6.33
N ARG A 357 23.54 30.55 -6.98
CA ARG A 357 22.60 30.93 -8.05
C ARG A 357 22.75 30.07 -9.32
N ASP A 358 23.96 29.62 -9.62
CA ASP A 358 24.21 28.82 -10.82
C ASP A 358 23.68 27.40 -10.64
N GLU A 359 23.86 26.78 -9.47
CA GLU A 359 23.32 25.51 -9.09
C GLU A 359 21.79 25.55 -9.02
N LEU A 360 21.22 26.60 -8.41
CA LEU A 360 19.77 26.81 -8.37
C LEU A 360 19.19 26.90 -9.78
N ARG A 361 19.77 27.75 -10.65
CA ARG A 361 19.32 27.89 -12.05
C ARG A 361 19.47 26.61 -12.84
N ALA A 362 20.54 25.86 -12.61
CA ALA A 362 20.70 24.56 -13.24
C ALA A 362 19.57 23.58 -12.83
N LEU A 363 19.17 23.61 -11.56
CA LEU A 363 18.12 22.72 -11.05
C LEU A 363 16.70 23.18 -11.44
N VAL A 364 16.38 24.49 -11.34
CA VAL A 364 15.03 25.05 -11.53
C VAL A 364 14.92 25.95 -12.77
N ASP A 365 15.51 25.57 -13.88
CA ASP A 365 15.43 26.31 -15.14
C ASP A 365 14.00 26.30 -15.70
N PHE A 366 13.20 27.28 -15.31
CA PHE A 366 11.79 27.42 -15.73
C PHE A 366 11.62 27.52 -17.24
N ASP A 367 12.54 28.17 -17.95
CA ASP A 367 12.45 28.36 -19.40
C ASP A 367 12.75 27.05 -20.16
N ARG A 368 13.62 26.21 -19.63
CA ARG A 368 14.02 24.93 -20.22
C ARG A 368 13.08 23.78 -19.82
N LEU A 369 12.60 23.77 -18.57
CA LEU A 369 11.93 22.63 -17.96
C LEU A 369 10.41 22.74 -17.95
N ILE A 370 9.83 23.96 -18.00
CA ILE A 370 8.38 24.12 -18.13
C ILE A 370 8.01 24.20 -19.60
N ARG A 371 7.05 23.40 -20.02
CA ARG A 371 6.54 23.40 -21.39
C ARG A 371 5.05 23.70 -21.42
N MET A 372 4.70 24.59 -22.35
CA MET A 372 3.32 24.96 -22.64
C MET A 372 2.89 24.31 -23.94
N THR A 373 1.77 23.60 -23.93
CA THR A 373 1.15 22.99 -25.11
C THR A 373 -0.28 23.49 -25.23
N ARG A 374 -0.66 24.05 -26.39
CA ARG A 374 -2.04 24.43 -26.67
C ARG A 374 -2.75 23.31 -27.39
N VAL A 375 -3.79 22.81 -26.80
CA VAL A 375 -4.70 21.83 -27.40
C VAL A 375 -5.70 22.59 -28.25
N SER A 376 -5.67 22.44 -29.55
CA SER A 376 -6.57 23.14 -30.48
C SER A 376 -7.74 22.27 -30.95
N ALA A 377 -7.61 20.96 -30.85
CA ALA A 377 -8.62 19.99 -31.26
C ALA A 377 -8.50 18.71 -30.41
N ALA A 378 -9.61 18.01 -30.26
CA ALA A 378 -9.67 16.70 -29.60
C ALA A 378 -10.50 15.75 -30.46
N GLN A 379 -10.04 14.52 -30.62
CA GLN A 379 -10.68 13.53 -31.48
C GLN A 379 -12.13 13.28 -31.02
N GLY A 380 -13.08 13.31 -31.96
CA GLY A 380 -14.50 13.08 -31.68
C GLY A 380 -15.28 14.31 -31.23
N PHE A 381 -14.65 15.48 -31.15
CA PHE A 381 -15.31 16.75 -30.79
C PHE A 381 -15.23 17.76 -31.94
N SER A 382 -16.24 18.63 -32.04
CA SER A 382 -16.33 19.66 -33.09
C SER A 382 -15.32 20.81 -32.93
N GLY A 383 -14.59 20.84 -31.83
CA GLY A 383 -13.57 21.83 -31.49
C GLY A 383 -13.28 21.87 -30.00
N LEU A 384 -12.33 22.72 -29.63
CA LEU A 384 -11.88 22.87 -28.24
C LEU A 384 -13.01 23.20 -27.26
N ALA A 385 -13.89 24.15 -27.62
CA ALA A 385 -14.99 24.56 -26.75
C ALA A 385 -15.96 23.41 -26.43
N ALA A 386 -16.28 22.57 -27.44
CA ALA A 386 -17.14 21.41 -27.22
C ALA A 386 -16.45 20.34 -26.35
N PHE A 387 -15.15 20.15 -26.52
CA PHE A 387 -14.36 19.23 -25.71
C PHE A 387 -14.29 19.68 -24.26
N ASN A 388 -13.97 20.96 -24.03
CA ASN A 388 -13.88 21.53 -22.68
C ASN A 388 -15.24 21.53 -21.97
N ALA A 389 -16.34 21.81 -22.69
CA ALA A 389 -17.69 21.71 -22.13
C ALA A 389 -18.01 20.28 -21.66
N ALA A 390 -17.69 19.28 -22.47
CA ALA A 390 -17.90 17.88 -22.10
C ALA A 390 -17.03 17.46 -20.89
N LEU A 391 -15.78 17.92 -20.84
CA LEU A 391 -14.89 17.68 -19.67
C LEU A 391 -15.44 18.34 -18.40
N ALA A 392 -15.90 19.60 -18.50
CA ALA A 392 -16.47 20.33 -17.37
C ALA A 392 -17.72 19.62 -16.82
N GLU A 393 -18.63 19.22 -17.71
CA GLU A 393 -19.82 18.46 -17.34
C GLU A 393 -19.46 17.14 -16.64
N HIS A 394 -18.52 16.37 -17.21
CA HIS A 394 -18.06 15.11 -16.64
C HIS A 394 -17.42 15.29 -15.26
N VAL A 395 -16.56 16.30 -15.09
CA VAL A 395 -15.91 16.61 -13.81
C VAL A 395 -16.93 17.01 -12.76
N LEU A 396 -17.86 17.91 -13.10
CA LEU A 396 -18.86 18.41 -12.14
C LEU A 396 -19.86 17.33 -11.72
N ALA A 397 -20.12 16.34 -12.57
CA ALA A 397 -20.98 15.20 -12.27
C ALA A 397 -20.23 14.01 -11.63
N HIS A 398 -18.90 14.09 -11.51
CA HIS A 398 -18.11 12.94 -11.06
C HIS A 398 -18.37 12.62 -9.58
N PRO A 399 -18.71 11.36 -9.22
CA PRO A 399 -19.14 10.99 -7.86
C PRO A 399 -18.04 11.18 -6.79
N SER A 400 -16.77 11.19 -7.18
CA SER A 400 -15.65 11.43 -6.27
C SER A 400 -15.32 12.91 -6.07
N LEU A 401 -16.04 13.85 -6.70
CA LEU A 401 -15.79 15.28 -6.56
C LEU A 401 -16.34 15.76 -5.21
N VAL A 402 -15.46 15.94 -4.24
CA VAL A 402 -15.78 16.38 -2.88
C VAL A 402 -14.99 17.62 -2.50
N TYR A 403 -15.41 18.32 -1.45
CA TYR A 403 -14.58 19.38 -0.88
C TYR A 403 -13.23 18.80 -0.43
N ALA A 404 -12.15 19.50 -0.81
CA ALA A 404 -10.80 19.06 -0.49
C ALA A 404 -10.59 19.09 1.04
N PRO A 405 -10.11 18.00 1.65
CA PRO A 405 -9.75 17.98 3.06
C PRO A 405 -8.56 18.90 3.33
N ALA A 406 -8.38 19.30 4.60
CA ALA A 406 -7.30 20.21 5.01
C ALA A 406 -5.88 19.68 4.70
N SER A 407 -5.73 18.37 4.58
CA SER A 407 -4.47 17.71 4.19
C SER A 407 -4.09 17.88 2.71
N HIS A 408 -5.03 18.30 1.85
CA HIS A 408 -4.73 18.58 0.44
C HIS A 408 -4.19 20.00 0.27
N ALA A 409 -3.50 20.24 -0.85
CA ALA A 409 -3.05 21.60 -1.20
C ALA A 409 -4.21 22.55 -1.55
N THR A 410 -5.36 22.04 -1.98
CA THR A 410 -6.53 22.82 -2.38
C THR A 410 -7.23 23.45 -1.18
N ARG A 411 -7.49 24.77 -1.24
CA ARG A 411 -8.23 25.56 -0.26
C ARG A 411 -9.47 26.13 -0.92
N HIS A 412 -10.59 26.14 -0.22
CA HIS A 412 -11.90 26.66 -0.72
C HIS A 412 -12.28 26.10 -2.09
N GLY A 413 -12.04 24.79 -2.31
CA GLY A 413 -12.29 24.12 -3.57
C GLY A 413 -12.63 22.65 -3.41
N LYS A 414 -12.97 22.02 -4.54
CA LYS A 414 -13.26 20.60 -4.62
C LYS A 414 -12.14 19.89 -5.35
N HIS A 415 -11.96 18.62 -4.99
CA HIS A 415 -10.98 17.72 -5.59
C HIS A 415 -11.66 16.40 -5.94
N SER A 416 -11.36 15.83 -7.11
CA SER A 416 -11.85 14.52 -7.46
C SER A 416 -10.85 13.43 -7.03
N GLY A 417 -11.30 12.20 -6.97
CA GLY A 417 -10.42 11.03 -7.02
C GLY A 417 -9.83 10.83 -8.42
N GLU A 418 -9.28 9.64 -8.66
CA GLU A 418 -8.66 9.25 -9.93
C GLU A 418 -9.68 9.26 -11.08
N LEU A 419 -9.38 10.03 -12.14
CA LEU A 419 -10.24 10.17 -13.32
C LEU A 419 -9.92 9.15 -14.43
N LEU A 420 -8.74 8.52 -14.40
CA LEU A 420 -8.32 7.56 -15.43
C LEU A 420 -8.83 6.14 -15.18
N VAL A 421 -9.81 5.98 -14.29
CA VAL A 421 -10.56 4.72 -14.06
C VAL A 421 -11.86 4.69 -14.87
N ALA A 422 -12.33 3.52 -15.24
CA ALA A 422 -13.56 3.38 -16.01
C ALA A 422 -14.83 3.67 -15.16
N PRO A 423 -15.85 4.34 -15.73
CA PRO A 423 -15.94 4.87 -17.11
C PRO A 423 -15.28 6.25 -17.25
N LYS A 424 -14.31 6.38 -18.16
CA LYS A 424 -13.51 7.61 -18.33
C LYS A 424 -14.25 8.75 -19.05
N GLY A 425 -15.29 8.47 -19.84
CA GLY A 425 -15.98 9.49 -20.62
C GLY A 425 -15.02 10.32 -21.51
N PRO A 426 -15.17 11.67 -21.56
CA PRO A 426 -14.30 12.55 -22.36
C PRO A 426 -12.84 12.58 -21.84
N VAL A 427 -12.59 12.15 -20.60
CA VAL A 427 -11.23 12.07 -20.02
C VAL A 427 -10.38 11.03 -20.76
N ALA A 428 -10.98 10.02 -21.42
CA ALA A 428 -10.22 9.08 -22.25
C ALA A 428 -9.49 9.79 -23.41
N VAL A 429 -10.16 10.75 -24.05
CA VAL A 429 -9.54 11.56 -25.12
C VAL A 429 -8.47 12.49 -24.55
N LEU A 430 -8.71 13.08 -23.37
CA LEU A 430 -7.68 13.88 -22.69
C LEU A 430 -6.46 13.05 -22.30
N GLU A 431 -6.64 11.79 -21.87
CA GLU A 431 -5.52 10.88 -21.58
C GLU A 431 -4.62 10.68 -22.81
N ASP A 432 -5.20 10.49 -23.99
CA ASP A 432 -4.42 10.35 -25.23
C ASP A 432 -3.63 11.64 -25.55
N VAL A 433 -4.27 12.81 -25.38
CA VAL A 433 -3.62 14.12 -25.52
C VAL A 433 -2.48 14.30 -24.53
N ILE A 434 -2.69 13.91 -23.27
CA ILE A 434 -1.63 13.95 -22.22
C ILE A 434 -0.47 13.03 -22.61
N ARG A 435 -0.73 11.81 -23.06
CA ARG A 435 0.31 10.85 -23.48
C ARG A 435 1.15 11.39 -24.63
N GLU A 436 0.52 12.02 -25.60
CA GLU A 436 1.22 12.67 -26.72
C GLU A 436 2.08 13.84 -26.22
N ALA A 437 1.52 14.73 -25.41
CA ALA A 437 2.23 15.86 -24.82
C ALA A 437 3.44 15.42 -23.97
N VAL A 438 3.30 14.35 -23.17
CA VAL A 438 4.41 13.76 -22.39
C VAL A 438 5.47 13.17 -23.32
N ALA A 439 5.08 12.52 -24.41
CA ALA A 439 6.04 11.99 -25.38
C ALA A 439 6.82 13.11 -26.07
N ASP A 440 6.15 14.21 -26.44
CA ASP A 440 6.77 15.40 -27.02
C ASP A 440 7.69 16.11 -26.04
N TYR A 441 7.26 16.26 -24.79
CA TYR A 441 8.09 16.80 -23.72
C TYR A 441 9.39 16.00 -23.60
N ARG A 442 9.30 14.68 -23.53
CA ARG A 442 10.47 13.78 -23.40
C ARG A 442 11.42 13.90 -24.60
N ARG A 443 10.89 14.06 -25.82
CA ARG A 443 11.71 14.25 -27.03
C ARG A 443 12.40 15.61 -27.08
N ALA A 444 11.75 16.64 -26.59
CA ALA A 444 12.26 18.02 -26.62
C ALA A 444 13.32 18.30 -25.52
N LEU A 445 13.33 17.50 -24.46
CA LEU A 445 14.30 17.68 -23.38
C LEU A 445 15.69 17.24 -23.82
N PRO A 446 16.74 18.05 -23.51
CA PRO A 446 18.12 17.70 -23.80
C PRO A 446 18.57 16.47 -23.02
N VAL A 447 19.60 15.80 -23.54
CA VAL A 447 20.31 14.76 -22.77
C VAL A 447 21.33 15.45 -21.88
N ASP A 448 21.16 15.30 -20.58
CA ASP A 448 22.03 15.90 -19.58
C ASP A 448 22.20 14.91 -18.41
N PRO A 449 23.28 14.10 -18.43
CA PRO A 449 23.52 13.11 -17.37
C PRO A 449 23.82 13.72 -16.00
N GLY A 450 24.24 14.99 -15.95
CA GLY A 450 24.55 15.70 -14.70
C GLY A 450 23.31 16.29 -14.03
N HIS A 451 22.21 16.45 -14.77
CA HIS A 451 20.98 17.01 -14.21
C HIS A 451 20.08 15.91 -13.62
N PRO A 452 19.74 15.95 -12.33
CA PRO A 452 19.06 14.84 -11.64
C PRO A 452 17.71 14.45 -12.28
N PHE A 453 16.92 15.42 -12.73
CA PHE A 453 15.66 15.16 -13.41
C PHE A 453 15.86 14.60 -14.84
N LEU A 454 16.79 15.17 -15.59
CA LEU A 454 17.01 14.76 -16.99
C LEU A 454 17.70 13.40 -17.10
N ALA A 455 18.57 13.06 -16.15
CA ALA A 455 19.24 11.77 -16.07
C ALA A 455 18.29 10.64 -15.66
N ASN A 456 17.29 10.92 -14.81
CA ASN A 456 16.40 9.94 -14.22
C ASN A 456 15.03 9.82 -14.92
N ARG A 457 15.00 9.89 -16.27
CA ARG A 457 13.77 9.73 -17.04
C ARG A 457 13.25 8.30 -16.95
N PRO A 458 12.02 8.08 -16.50
CA PRO A 458 11.47 6.74 -16.38
C PRO A 458 11.33 6.08 -17.76
N LYS A 459 11.74 4.82 -17.89
CA LYS A 459 11.55 4.03 -19.11
C LYS A 459 10.07 3.68 -19.30
N ARG A 460 9.41 3.31 -18.23
CA ARG A 460 7.99 2.99 -18.14
C ARG A 460 7.33 3.89 -17.11
N TYR A 461 6.08 4.26 -17.36
CA TYR A 461 5.32 5.09 -16.43
C TYR A 461 3.83 4.81 -16.56
N ARG A 462 3.11 5.09 -15.50
CA ARG A 462 1.65 5.21 -15.50
C ARG A 462 1.23 6.66 -15.31
N LEU A 463 0.05 7.00 -15.81
CA LEU A 463 -0.59 8.30 -15.57
C LEU A 463 -1.61 8.17 -14.45
N THR A 464 -1.72 9.22 -13.65
CA THR A 464 -2.85 9.49 -12.77
C THR A 464 -3.37 10.89 -13.06
N ALA A 465 -4.67 11.12 -12.93
CA ALA A 465 -5.27 12.42 -13.16
C ALA A 465 -6.45 12.68 -12.22
N TRP A 466 -6.59 13.92 -11.79
CA TRP A 466 -7.68 14.37 -10.93
C TRP A 466 -8.10 15.78 -11.29
N ALA A 467 -9.35 16.13 -10.99
CA ALA A 467 -9.85 17.48 -11.21
C ALA A 467 -9.71 18.32 -9.95
N VAL A 468 -9.40 19.60 -10.16
CA VAL A 468 -9.44 20.66 -9.15
C VAL A 468 -10.45 21.69 -9.60
N VAL A 469 -11.49 21.90 -8.78
CA VAL A 469 -12.57 22.85 -9.03
C VAL A 469 -12.52 23.94 -7.97
N LEU A 470 -12.12 25.15 -8.37
CA LEU A 470 -11.99 26.32 -7.49
C LEU A 470 -13.12 27.31 -7.75
N GLN A 471 -13.63 27.90 -6.68
CA GLN A 471 -14.57 29.01 -6.68
C GLN A 471 -13.87 30.26 -6.15
N ALA A 472 -14.61 31.35 -5.93
CA ALA A 472 -14.07 32.59 -5.36
C ALA A 472 -13.24 32.29 -4.09
N GLN A 473 -12.07 32.90 -3.98
CA GLN A 473 -11.03 32.65 -2.97
C GLN A 473 -10.38 31.26 -3.01
N GLY A 474 -10.84 30.37 -3.91
CA GLY A 474 -10.24 29.06 -4.09
C GLY A 474 -8.83 29.15 -4.65
N HIS A 475 -7.91 28.38 -4.08
CA HIS A 475 -6.52 28.31 -4.52
C HIS A 475 -5.88 26.99 -4.12
N GLN A 476 -4.70 26.74 -4.64
CA GLN A 476 -3.79 25.71 -4.14
C GLN A 476 -2.59 26.39 -3.48
N ILE A 477 -2.29 25.99 -2.24
CA ILE A 477 -1.08 26.42 -1.54
C ILE A 477 0.15 25.84 -2.24
N ALA A 478 1.32 26.40 -1.95
CA ALA A 478 2.59 25.91 -2.50
C ALA A 478 2.80 24.42 -2.13
N HIS A 479 3.04 23.59 -3.14
CA HIS A 479 3.27 22.16 -3.00
C HIS A 479 4.06 21.61 -4.20
N ASN A 480 4.53 20.37 -4.08
CA ASN A 480 5.13 19.58 -5.14
C ASN A 480 4.54 18.16 -5.13
N HIS A 481 4.95 17.33 -6.08
CA HIS A 481 4.45 15.96 -6.21
C HIS A 481 5.60 14.95 -6.06
N PRO A 482 5.97 14.57 -4.83
CA PRO A 482 7.20 13.83 -4.55
C PRO A 482 7.25 12.42 -5.16
N SER A 483 6.10 11.82 -5.46
CA SER A 483 6.03 10.48 -6.06
C SER A 483 6.13 10.47 -7.59
N ALA A 484 6.03 11.64 -8.24
CA ALA A 484 6.01 11.74 -9.69
C ALA A 484 7.40 12.16 -10.23
N TRP A 485 7.66 11.82 -11.49
CA TRP A 485 8.76 12.37 -12.26
C TRP A 485 8.37 13.69 -12.90
N LEU A 486 7.17 13.74 -13.51
CA LEU A 486 6.65 14.91 -14.21
C LEU A 486 5.21 15.14 -13.77
N SER A 487 4.84 16.38 -13.60
CA SER A 487 3.46 16.81 -13.35
C SER A 487 2.97 17.70 -14.46
N GLY A 488 1.65 17.82 -14.55
CA GLY A 488 1.05 18.75 -15.50
C GLY A 488 -0.36 19.15 -15.10
N VAL A 489 -0.83 20.20 -15.75
CA VAL A 489 -2.18 20.72 -15.56
C VAL A 489 -2.79 21.13 -16.90
N TYR A 490 -4.02 20.73 -17.15
CA TYR A 490 -4.84 21.13 -18.29
C TYR A 490 -5.98 22.02 -17.81
N TYR A 491 -6.17 23.18 -18.46
CA TYR A 491 -7.21 24.14 -18.09
C TYR A 491 -8.47 23.94 -18.92
N VAL A 492 -9.53 23.52 -18.25
CA VAL A 492 -10.83 23.19 -18.86
C VAL A 492 -11.73 24.41 -18.93
N MET A 493 -11.84 25.16 -17.83
CA MET A 493 -12.70 26.33 -17.69
C MET A 493 -12.05 27.36 -16.79
N LEU A 494 -12.14 28.62 -17.17
CA LEU A 494 -11.55 29.75 -16.43
C LEU A 494 -12.56 30.88 -16.24
N PRO A 495 -12.61 31.49 -15.04
CA PRO A 495 -13.39 32.71 -14.81
C PRO A 495 -12.78 33.91 -15.55
N ASP A 496 -13.62 34.88 -15.90
CA ASP A 496 -13.19 36.04 -16.70
C ASP A 496 -12.06 36.85 -16.07
N ILE A 497 -12.00 36.93 -14.74
CA ILE A 497 -10.92 37.65 -14.01
C ILE A 497 -9.51 37.14 -14.37
N VAL A 498 -9.37 35.85 -14.68
CA VAL A 498 -8.08 35.23 -15.04
C VAL A 498 -7.61 35.70 -16.43
N ARG A 499 -8.55 36.11 -17.28
CA ARG A 499 -8.30 36.52 -18.67
C ARG A 499 -7.93 38.02 -18.80
N VAL A 500 -8.24 38.84 -17.78
CA VAL A 500 -8.02 40.28 -17.83
C VAL A 500 -6.57 40.60 -17.53
N THR A 501 -5.84 41.08 -18.55
CA THR A 501 -4.47 41.59 -18.38
C THR A 501 -4.51 42.93 -17.64
N GLY A 502 -3.62 43.11 -16.63
CA GLY A 502 -3.46 44.38 -15.89
C GLY A 502 -4.17 44.43 -14.53
N GLN A 503 -4.88 43.39 -14.10
CA GLN A 503 -5.50 43.30 -12.75
C GLN A 503 -4.75 42.34 -11.80
N GLY A 504 -3.44 42.21 -11.94
CA GLY A 504 -2.63 41.28 -11.15
C GLY A 504 -2.62 39.86 -11.74
N GLN A 505 -2.17 38.89 -10.95
CA GLN A 505 -1.98 37.49 -11.38
C GLN A 505 -3.07 36.54 -10.79
N ALA A 506 -4.25 37.07 -10.48
CA ALA A 506 -5.35 36.32 -9.88
C ALA A 506 -5.70 35.05 -10.70
N GLY A 507 -5.72 33.89 -10.07
CA GLY A 507 -5.99 32.60 -10.69
C GLY A 507 -4.86 32.02 -11.55
N TRP A 508 -3.72 32.70 -11.64
CA TRP A 508 -2.54 32.19 -12.37
C TRP A 508 -1.88 31.05 -11.60
N ILE A 509 -1.09 30.24 -12.31
CA ILE A 509 -0.17 29.29 -11.69
C ILE A 509 1.19 29.94 -11.51
N GLU A 510 1.77 29.78 -10.34
CA GLU A 510 3.06 30.33 -9.96
C GLU A 510 3.99 29.20 -9.53
N PHE A 511 5.24 29.28 -9.98
CA PHE A 511 6.30 28.33 -9.67
C PHE A 511 7.41 29.02 -8.87
N GLY A 512 8.11 28.27 -8.03
CA GLY A 512 9.28 28.71 -7.27
C GLY A 512 8.97 29.07 -5.83
N GLN A 513 7.72 29.40 -5.47
CA GLN A 513 7.37 29.71 -4.09
C GLN A 513 7.34 28.43 -3.24
N PRO A 514 8.24 28.26 -2.24
CA PRO A 514 8.18 27.11 -1.34
C PRO A 514 7.01 27.22 -0.36
N PRO A 515 6.60 26.10 0.27
CA PRO A 515 5.67 26.11 1.39
C PRO A 515 6.14 26.97 2.55
N GLU A 516 5.22 27.69 3.19
CA GLU A 516 5.50 28.65 4.28
C GLU A 516 6.13 28.03 5.54
N HIS A 517 6.02 26.72 5.71
CA HIS A 517 6.58 26.03 6.89
C HIS A 517 8.09 25.81 6.82
N PHE A 518 8.74 26.02 5.68
CA PHE A 518 10.19 25.94 5.58
C PHE A 518 10.86 27.23 6.06
N HIS A 519 12.01 27.09 6.71
CA HIS A 519 12.74 28.20 7.34
C HIS A 519 13.74 28.88 6.39
N GLY A 520 13.35 29.08 5.12
CA GLY A 520 14.10 29.90 4.20
C GLY A 520 13.97 31.40 4.53
N SER A 521 15.06 32.15 4.45
CA SER A 521 15.12 33.59 4.73
C SER A 521 15.19 34.44 3.46
N VAL A 522 15.51 33.85 2.32
CA VAL A 522 15.68 34.49 1.03
C VAL A 522 14.35 34.50 0.27
N GLU A 523 14.04 35.65 -0.36
CA GLU A 523 12.88 35.75 -1.24
C GLU A 523 13.14 34.95 -2.53
N PRO A 524 12.34 33.92 -2.84
CA PRO A 524 12.60 33.03 -3.96
C PRO A 524 12.29 33.69 -5.30
N GLU A 525 13.00 33.29 -6.36
CA GLU A 525 12.62 33.62 -7.73
C GLU A 525 11.34 32.91 -8.09
N VAL A 526 10.28 33.67 -8.38
CA VAL A 526 8.98 33.14 -8.78
C VAL A 526 8.67 33.41 -10.24
N ARG A 527 8.03 32.47 -10.92
CA ARG A 527 7.58 32.60 -12.29
C ARG A 527 6.09 32.27 -12.39
N ALA A 528 5.29 33.24 -12.81
CA ALA A 528 3.87 33.08 -13.01
C ALA A 528 3.50 32.87 -14.48
N PHE A 529 2.54 31.97 -14.72
CA PHE A 529 1.99 31.69 -16.05
C PHE A 529 0.48 31.92 -16.05
N GLN A 530 0.04 32.72 -17.01
CA GLN A 530 -1.38 32.97 -17.22
C GLN A 530 -2.02 31.72 -17.82
N PRO A 531 -3.05 31.12 -17.19
CA PRO A 531 -3.78 30.03 -17.77
C PRO A 531 -4.72 30.49 -18.88
N GLU A 532 -4.89 29.65 -19.89
CA GLU A 532 -5.83 29.80 -20.97
C GLU A 532 -6.62 28.49 -21.11
N GLU A 533 -7.88 28.52 -21.49
CA GLU A 533 -8.63 27.29 -21.76
C GLU A 533 -8.00 26.51 -22.92
N GLY A 534 -7.77 25.22 -22.71
CA GLY A 534 -7.02 24.37 -23.65
C GLY A 534 -5.51 24.44 -23.53
N LEU A 535 -4.97 25.26 -22.61
CA LEU A 535 -3.56 25.25 -22.29
C LEU A 535 -3.23 24.06 -21.39
N MET A 536 -2.16 23.37 -21.70
CA MET A 536 -1.53 22.34 -20.90
C MET A 536 -0.12 22.78 -20.51
N LEU A 537 0.19 22.75 -19.23
CA LEU A 537 1.53 22.94 -18.69
C LEU A 537 2.10 21.60 -18.26
N LEU A 538 3.37 21.35 -18.59
CA LEU A 538 4.14 20.20 -18.12
C LEU A 538 5.41 20.72 -17.44
N PHE A 539 5.74 20.18 -16.28
CA PHE A 539 6.85 20.63 -15.46
C PHE A 539 7.37 19.50 -14.57
N PRO A 540 8.68 19.52 -14.20
CA PRO A 540 9.23 18.59 -13.21
C PRO A 540 8.42 18.60 -11.92
N SER A 541 8.10 17.43 -11.40
CA SER A 541 7.24 17.28 -10.23
C SER A 541 7.83 17.85 -8.94
N TYR A 542 9.15 18.05 -8.88
CA TYR A 542 9.81 18.71 -7.74
C TYR A 542 9.63 20.23 -7.71
N LEU A 543 9.23 20.89 -8.81
CA LEU A 543 9.01 22.33 -8.79
C LEU A 543 7.82 22.67 -7.89
N TYR A 544 8.07 23.45 -6.84
CA TYR A 544 7.00 24.02 -6.05
C TYR A 544 6.12 24.89 -6.92
N HIS A 545 4.81 24.69 -6.79
CA HIS A 545 3.83 25.48 -7.53
C HIS A 545 2.58 25.73 -6.69
N ARG A 546 1.90 26.85 -6.98
CA ARG A 546 0.64 27.23 -6.33
C ARG A 546 -0.30 27.90 -7.31
N THR A 547 -1.58 28.04 -6.93
CA THR A 547 -2.52 28.89 -7.64
C THR A 547 -2.70 30.19 -6.88
N VAL A 548 -2.50 31.34 -7.53
CA VAL A 548 -2.75 32.65 -6.94
C VAL A 548 -4.26 32.78 -6.67
N PRO A 549 -4.71 33.15 -5.45
CA PRO A 549 -6.13 33.31 -5.15
C PRO A 549 -6.83 34.32 -6.06
N PHE A 550 -8.13 34.13 -6.30
CA PHE A 550 -8.96 35.07 -7.07
C PHE A 550 -10.28 35.33 -6.35
N GLU A 551 -10.75 36.60 -6.35
CA GLU A 551 -11.85 37.04 -5.50
C GLU A 551 -13.24 37.02 -6.19
N ASN A 552 -13.30 36.98 -7.50
CA ASN A 552 -14.56 37.14 -8.25
C ASN A 552 -15.35 35.83 -8.38
N ALA A 553 -16.69 35.99 -8.53
CA ALA A 553 -17.57 34.89 -8.85
C ALA A 553 -17.19 34.25 -10.20
N GLY A 554 -17.05 32.94 -10.21
CA GLY A 554 -16.72 32.14 -11.38
C GLY A 554 -16.08 30.82 -10.93
N THR A 555 -16.15 29.85 -11.82
CA THR A 555 -15.58 28.52 -11.55
C THR A 555 -14.33 28.33 -12.40
N ARG A 556 -13.23 27.93 -11.76
CA ARG A 556 -12.01 27.46 -12.41
C ARG A 556 -11.98 25.95 -12.33
N ILE A 557 -11.92 25.28 -13.48
CA ILE A 557 -11.77 23.83 -13.57
C ILE A 557 -10.45 23.53 -14.26
N SER A 558 -9.61 22.78 -13.58
CA SER A 558 -8.39 22.22 -14.15
C SER A 558 -8.31 20.71 -13.88
N ILE A 559 -7.66 19.99 -14.78
CA ILE A 559 -7.33 18.59 -14.60
C ILE A 559 -5.80 18.51 -14.44
N ALA A 560 -5.38 18.17 -13.23
CA ALA A 560 -3.99 17.90 -12.92
C ALA A 560 -3.68 16.43 -13.19
N PHE A 561 -2.43 16.14 -13.53
CA PHE A 561 -1.99 14.78 -13.78
C PHE A 561 -0.52 14.59 -13.42
N ASP A 562 -0.17 13.35 -13.08
CA ASP A 562 1.17 12.93 -12.75
C ASP A 562 1.65 11.78 -13.64
N VAL A 563 2.93 11.82 -13.96
CA VAL A 563 3.69 10.77 -14.66
C VAL A 563 4.49 10.02 -13.58
N LEU A 564 3.97 8.90 -13.14
CA LEU A 564 4.56 8.09 -12.08
C LEU A 564 5.50 7.03 -12.67
N PRO A 565 6.77 6.98 -12.25
CA PRO A 565 7.70 5.94 -12.68
C PRO A 565 7.16 4.54 -12.34
N GLU A 566 7.29 3.60 -13.29
CA GLU A 566 7.11 2.18 -13.02
C GLU A 566 8.49 1.52 -13.04
N GLY A 567 8.79 0.83 -11.94
CA GLY A 567 10.09 0.18 -11.69
C GLY A 567 10.51 -0.89 -12.70
#